data_da4776aa2e83910efbad643c22e7a28f
#
_entry.id   da4776aa2e83910efbad643c22e7a28f
#
_cell.length_a   1.000
_cell.length_b   1.000
_cell.length_c   1.000
_cell.angle_alpha   90.00
_cell.angle_beta   90.00
_cell.angle_gamma   90.00
#
_symmetry.space_group_name_H-M   'P 1'
#
loop_
_entity.id
_entity.type
_entity.pdbx_description
1 polymer ?
#
loop_
_entity_poly.entity_id
_entity_poly.type
_entity_poly.pdbx_seq_one_letter_code
_entity_poly.pdbx_strand_id
1 'polypeptide(L)'
;MQRQLDFRRAPSALAFMARAILTPRRPGLQAEPPALAATWRGHRVGGAQLDDFLSLTGLAGHPAWPLLYAHAVGFRLQMVVLTDRSFPLPIWNSLQIRNHLVLHRPFDRGAALDFETRVAARRVVEKGTEIDLHTTVHTAGDLVWEGTNTFYYRGRHGAAGEASPLAAAPRGDGAQIARWSAPTHGRLRFGRLTGDYNGIHLSDWYARRFGFRGAFQHPQRVIGECLARLPCRSVALPLRLDAWLKGPVYYGAEVSLRAEESPDITTFALHVNGDERPAIIGRYSQC
;
A
#
# COMPACT_ATOMS: atom_id res chain seq x y z
N MET A 1 23.80 -7.47 13.90
CA MET A 1 24.15 -6.87 12.59
C MET A 1 22.87 -6.71 11.75
N GLN A 2 22.66 -5.53 11.18
CA GLN A 2 21.57 -5.30 10.22
C GLN A 2 21.88 -6.04 8.91
N ARG A 3 20.93 -6.84 8.41
CA ARG A 3 21.08 -7.50 7.12
C ARG A 3 20.57 -6.57 6.02
N GLN A 4 21.42 -6.28 5.02
CA GLN A 4 21.12 -5.42 3.87
C GLN A 4 20.98 -6.26 2.61
N LEU A 5 19.94 -6.00 1.81
CA LEU A 5 19.69 -6.61 0.50
C LEU A 5 19.70 -5.52 -0.57
N ASP A 6 20.66 -5.56 -1.48
CA ASP A 6 20.87 -4.49 -2.48
C ASP A 6 20.50 -4.93 -3.88
N PHE A 7 19.73 -4.07 -4.59
CA PHE A 7 19.26 -4.31 -5.94
C PHE A 7 19.59 -3.12 -6.85
N ARG A 8 20.15 -3.41 -8.03
CA ARG A 8 20.36 -2.44 -9.11
C ARG A 8 19.33 -2.57 -10.23
N ARG A 9 18.49 -3.60 -10.16
CA ARG A 9 17.34 -3.85 -11.04
C ARG A 9 16.12 -4.12 -10.18
N ALA A 10 14.93 -3.95 -10.76
CA ALA A 10 13.69 -4.24 -10.06
C ALA A 10 13.73 -5.65 -9.43
N PRO A 11 13.46 -5.78 -8.12
CA PRO A 11 13.38 -7.09 -7.48
C PRO A 11 12.40 -8.00 -8.22
N SER A 12 12.83 -9.23 -8.51
CA SER A 12 12.02 -10.18 -9.25
C SER A 12 10.81 -10.66 -8.45
N ALA A 13 9.61 -10.42 -9.00
CA ALA A 13 8.38 -10.91 -8.38
C ALA A 13 8.36 -12.43 -8.28
N LEU A 14 8.87 -13.15 -9.30
CA LEU A 14 8.98 -14.62 -9.26
C LEU A 14 9.90 -15.08 -8.13
N ALA A 15 11.01 -14.38 -7.90
CA ALA A 15 11.97 -14.76 -6.85
C ALA A 15 11.37 -14.61 -5.44
N PHE A 16 10.68 -13.52 -5.13
CA PHE A 16 10.07 -13.38 -3.81
C PHE A 16 8.79 -14.21 -3.66
N MET A 17 8.02 -14.46 -4.70
CA MET A 17 6.90 -15.40 -4.66
C MET A 17 7.38 -16.84 -4.45
N ALA A 18 8.43 -17.27 -5.14
CA ALA A 18 9.04 -18.58 -4.92
C ALA A 18 9.55 -18.71 -3.46
N ARG A 19 10.22 -17.68 -2.93
CA ARG A 19 10.62 -17.67 -1.51
C ARG A 19 9.42 -17.79 -0.57
N ALA A 20 8.34 -17.08 -0.85
CA ALA A 20 7.12 -17.14 -0.04
C ALA A 20 6.57 -18.58 0.03
N ILE A 21 6.58 -19.32 -1.08
CA ILE A 21 6.09 -20.69 -1.16
C ILE A 21 7.10 -21.69 -0.53
N LEU A 22 8.38 -21.55 -0.86
CA LEU A 22 9.41 -22.53 -0.52
C LEU A 22 10.00 -22.34 0.89
N THR A 23 9.72 -21.23 1.56
CA THR A 23 10.23 -20.99 2.90
C THR A 23 9.12 -21.19 3.92
N PRO A 24 9.04 -22.36 4.58
CA PRO A 24 8.06 -22.59 5.61
C PRO A 24 8.28 -21.64 6.79
N ARG A 25 7.21 -21.09 7.31
CA ARG A 25 7.20 -20.22 8.50
C ARG A 25 6.41 -20.93 9.59
N ARG A 26 6.91 -20.85 10.82
CA ARG A 26 6.16 -21.33 11.98
C ARG A 26 5.22 -20.23 12.45
N PRO A 27 3.89 -20.46 12.52
CA PRO A 27 2.95 -19.48 13.03
C PRO A 27 3.26 -19.15 14.50
N GLY A 28 2.89 -17.95 14.93
CA GLY A 28 2.95 -17.55 16.33
C GLY A 28 4.35 -17.29 16.87
N LEU A 29 5.30 -16.99 16.02
CA LEU A 29 6.64 -16.64 16.46
C LEU A 29 6.60 -15.34 17.27
N GLN A 30 7.04 -15.43 18.52
CA GLN A 30 7.23 -14.28 19.42
C GLN A 30 8.55 -13.54 19.11
N ALA A 31 9.35 -14.07 18.20
CA ALA A 31 10.63 -13.49 17.85
C ALA A 31 10.47 -12.09 17.25
N GLU A 32 11.34 -11.19 17.67
CA GLU A 32 11.44 -9.89 17.03
C GLU A 32 11.83 -10.05 15.56
N PRO A 33 11.26 -9.24 14.64
CA PRO A 33 11.71 -9.21 13.28
C PRO A 33 13.21 -8.83 13.24
N PRO A 34 13.99 -9.48 12.36
CA PRO A 34 15.38 -9.12 12.22
C PRO A 34 15.51 -7.66 11.75
N ALA A 35 16.62 -7.02 12.12
CA ALA A 35 17.01 -5.73 11.55
C ALA A 35 17.36 -5.94 10.06
N LEU A 36 16.33 -5.92 9.21
CA LEU A 36 16.39 -6.21 7.77
C LEU A 36 16.04 -4.96 6.99
N ALA A 37 16.89 -4.62 6.02
CA ALA A 37 16.63 -3.57 5.06
C ALA A 37 16.87 -4.08 3.62
N ALA A 38 16.17 -3.48 2.67
CA ALA A 38 16.34 -3.73 1.24
C ALA A 38 16.43 -2.39 0.50
N THR A 39 17.38 -2.28 -0.43
CA THR A 39 17.55 -1.09 -1.28
C THR A 39 17.38 -1.47 -2.76
N TRP A 40 16.81 -0.53 -3.51
CA TRP A 40 16.74 -0.62 -4.98
C TRP A 40 17.11 0.71 -5.57
N ARG A 41 18.26 0.76 -6.27
CA ARG A 41 18.86 1.98 -6.79
C ARG A 41 18.59 2.17 -8.27
N GLY A 42 18.43 3.44 -8.66
CA GLY A 42 18.36 3.87 -10.06
C GLY A 42 17.08 3.46 -10.79
N HIS A 43 15.96 3.33 -10.08
CA HIS A 43 14.66 3.15 -10.74
C HIS A 43 14.32 4.38 -11.57
N ARG A 44 14.14 4.21 -12.88
CA ARG A 44 13.74 5.28 -13.79
C ARG A 44 12.23 5.41 -13.85
N VAL A 45 11.73 6.59 -13.50
CA VAL A 45 10.29 6.92 -13.58
C VAL A 45 9.90 7.08 -15.05
N GLY A 46 9.02 6.24 -15.57
CA GLY A 46 8.54 6.41 -16.95
C GLY A 46 8.20 5.12 -17.67
N GLY A 47 8.11 5.24 -19.02
CA GLY A 47 7.75 4.15 -19.90
C GLY A 47 6.39 3.53 -19.59
N ALA A 48 6.15 2.33 -20.09
CA ALA A 48 4.89 1.62 -19.92
C ALA A 48 4.47 1.42 -18.44
N GLN A 49 5.44 1.40 -17.50
CA GLN A 49 5.12 1.24 -16.09
C GLN A 49 4.40 2.46 -15.51
N LEU A 50 4.87 3.66 -15.81
CA LEU A 50 4.19 4.89 -15.38
C LEU A 50 2.86 5.08 -16.13
N ASP A 51 2.84 4.78 -17.43
CA ASP A 51 1.64 4.92 -18.27
C ASP A 51 0.53 3.97 -17.78
N ASP A 52 0.88 2.72 -17.46
CA ASP A 52 -0.03 1.75 -16.84
C ASP A 52 -0.54 2.23 -15.48
N PHE A 53 0.34 2.78 -14.64
CA PHE A 53 -0.06 3.32 -13.35
C PHE A 53 -1.06 4.46 -13.50
N LEU A 54 -0.74 5.46 -14.29
CA LEU A 54 -1.61 6.64 -14.51
C LEU A 54 -2.98 6.24 -15.09
N SER A 55 -2.97 5.33 -16.08
CA SER A 55 -4.19 4.83 -16.71
C SER A 55 -5.06 4.03 -15.74
N LEU A 56 -4.46 3.15 -14.94
CA LEU A 56 -5.21 2.23 -14.04
C LEU A 56 -5.71 2.93 -12.76
N THR A 57 -5.08 4.02 -12.35
CA THR A 57 -5.48 4.80 -11.17
C THR A 57 -6.32 6.03 -11.49
N GLY A 58 -6.33 6.46 -12.77
CA GLY A 58 -6.99 7.70 -13.19
C GLY A 58 -6.21 8.97 -12.82
N LEU A 59 -4.92 8.85 -12.43
CA LEU A 59 -4.12 9.98 -11.95
C LEU A 59 -3.34 10.70 -13.08
N ALA A 60 -3.70 10.50 -14.34
CA ALA A 60 -3.09 11.25 -15.44
C ALA A 60 -3.36 12.75 -15.26
N GLY A 61 -2.29 13.57 -15.19
CA GLY A 61 -2.37 15.01 -14.93
C GLY A 61 -2.70 15.40 -13.49
N HIS A 62 -2.93 14.45 -12.59
CA HIS A 62 -3.21 14.75 -11.18
C HIS A 62 -1.91 14.96 -10.40
N PRO A 63 -1.76 16.05 -9.61
CA PRO A 63 -0.49 16.39 -8.92
C PRO A 63 -0.07 15.38 -7.86
N ALA A 64 -0.99 14.58 -7.31
CA ALA A 64 -0.69 13.54 -6.34
C ALA A 64 -0.15 12.23 -6.94
N TRP A 65 0.03 12.12 -8.28
CA TRP A 65 0.52 10.87 -8.87
C TRP A 65 1.88 10.43 -8.29
N PRO A 66 2.87 11.33 -8.01
CA PRO A 66 4.16 10.89 -7.49
C PRO A 66 4.02 10.25 -6.10
N LEU A 67 3.13 10.80 -5.26
CA LEU A 67 2.88 10.29 -3.91
C LEU A 67 2.47 8.81 -3.93
N LEU A 68 1.53 8.45 -4.80
CA LEU A 68 1.02 7.08 -4.86
C LEU A 68 1.86 6.17 -5.78
N TYR A 69 2.54 6.72 -6.79
CA TYR A 69 3.44 5.96 -7.66
C TYR A 69 4.63 5.39 -6.88
N ALA A 70 5.28 6.22 -6.06
CA ALA A 70 6.38 5.77 -5.21
C ALA A 70 5.94 4.62 -4.28
N HIS A 71 4.76 4.72 -3.68
CA HIS A 71 4.17 3.65 -2.88
C HIS A 71 3.95 2.37 -3.68
N ALA A 72 3.33 2.46 -4.86
CA ALA A 72 3.03 1.30 -5.69
C ALA A 72 4.29 0.57 -6.17
N VAL A 73 5.32 1.31 -6.58
CA VAL A 73 6.60 0.75 -7.04
C VAL A 73 7.42 0.21 -5.87
N GLY A 74 7.48 0.95 -4.76
CA GLY A 74 8.21 0.58 -3.54
C GLY A 74 7.69 -0.70 -2.89
N PHE A 75 6.45 -1.09 -3.17
CA PHE A 75 5.85 -2.33 -2.67
C PHE A 75 6.68 -3.58 -3.00
N ARG A 76 7.44 -3.57 -4.10
CA ARG A 76 8.39 -4.66 -4.44
C ARG A 76 9.43 -4.89 -3.36
N LEU A 77 9.99 -3.83 -2.76
CA LEU A 77 10.94 -3.97 -1.66
C LEU A 77 10.28 -4.47 -0.39
N GLN A 78 9.04 -4.07 -0.13
CA GLN A 78 8.28 -4.60 1.00
C GLN A 78 8.08 -6.12 0.85
N MET A 79 7.76 -6.60 -0.36
CA MET A 79 7.68 -8.05 -0.64
C MET A 79 9.02 -8.75 -0.44
N VAL A 80 10.14 -8.13 -0.82
CA VAL A 80 11.48 -8.67 -0.57
C VAL A 80 11.72 -8.88 0.92
N VAL A 81 11.39 -7.88 1.76
CA VAL A 81 11.53 -7.92 3.21
C VAL A 81 10.61 -8.97 3.83
N LEU A 82 9.30 -8.92 3.52
CA LEU A 82 8.31 -9.85 4.09
C LEU A 82 8.51 -11.30 3.70
N THR A 83 9.16 -11.58 2.56
CA THR A 83 9.45 -12.94 2.09
C THR A 83 10.86 -13.40 2.41
N ASP A 84 11.70 -12.57 3.04
CA ASP A 84 13.05 -13.00 3.43
C ASP A 84 12.99 -14.19 4.39
N ARG A 85 13.97 -15.10 4.27
CA ARG A 85 14.02 -16.33 5.09
C ARG A 85 14.16 -16.05 6.59
N SER A 86 14.74 -14.92 6.95
CA SER A 86 14.88 -14.48 8.34
C SER A 86 13.62 -13.82 8.90
N PHE A 87 12.65 -13.44 8.05
CA PHE A 87 11.42 -12.81 8.51
C PHE A 87 10.50 -13.85 9.18
N PRO A 88 10.06 -13.65 10.45
CA PRO A 88 9.48 -14.72 11.25
C PRO A 88 8.02 -15.06 10.90
N LEU A 89 7.30 -14.19 10.20
CA LEU A 89 5.87 -14.34 9.95
C LEU A 89 5.59 -14.69 8.48
N PRO A 90 4.60 -15.57 8.22
CA PRO A 90 4.28 -15.97 6.85
C PRO A 90 3.54 -14.86 6.10
N ILE A 91 3.99 -14.53 4.89
CA ILE A 91 3.35 -13.50 4.05
C ILE A 91 1.87 -13.80 3.76
N TRP A 92 1.50 -15.08 3.64
CA TRP A 92 0.15 -15.52 3.30
C TRP A 92 -0.92 -15.11 4.30
N ASN A 93 -0.54 -14.86 5.54
CA ASN A 93 -1.44 -14.45 6.62
C ASN A 93 -1.39 -12.93 6.86
N SER A 94 -0.65 -12.18 6.04
CA SER A 94 -0.52 -10.74 6.19
C SER A 94 -1.65 -10.03 5.47
N LEU A 95 -2.20 -9.01 6.12
CA LEU A 95 -3.14 -8.07 5.53
C LEU A 95 -2.53 -6.67 5.66
N GLN A 96 -2.41 -5.95 4.58
CA GLN A 96 -2.09 -4.53 4.63
C GLN A 96 -3.31 -3.78 5.17
N ILE A 97 -3.14 -3.04 6.26
CA ILE A 97 -4.24 -2.37 6.95
C ILE A 97 -4.14 -0.85 6.98
N ARG A 98 -2.94 -0.28 6.83
CA ARG A 98 -2.71 1.16 6.83
C ARG A 98 -1.56 1.56 5.92
N ASN A 99 -1.68 2.74 5.33
CA ASN A 99 -0.63 3.40 4.57
C ASN A 99 -0.55 4.86 5.04
N HIS A 100 0.64 5.30 5.43
CA HIS A 100 0.96 6.68 5.77
C HIS A 100 2.08 7.14 4.85
N LEU A 101 1.77 8.04 3.92
CA LEU A 101 2.65 8.43 2.82
C LEU A 101 2.85 9.93 2.86
N VAL A 102 4.11 10.36 2.64
CA VAL A 102 4.48 11.78 2.55
C VAL A 102 5.33 12.01 1.30
N LEU A 103 4.92 12.98 0.49
CA LEU A 103 5.70 13.48 -0.63
C LEU A 103 6.30 14.84 -0.21
N HIS A 104 7.61 14.87 0.03
CA HIS A 104 8.32 16.08 0.42
C HIS A 104 8.65 16.99 -0.75
N ARG A 105 9.00 16.38 -1.91
CA ARG A 105 9.30 17.08 -3.16
C ARG A 105 8.75 16.29 -4.34
N PRO A 106 8.21 16.95 -5.38
CA PRO A 106 7.76 16.24 -6.56
C PRO A 106 8.96 15.68 -7.32
N PHE A 107 8.70 14.66 -8.09
CA PHE A 107 9.62 14.12 -9.08
C PHE A 107 8.88 13.88 -10.38
N ASP A 108 9.61 14.04 -11.49
CA ASP A 108 9.04 14.01 -12.83
C ASP A 108 9.34 12.69 -13.56
N ARG A 109 8.73 12.54 -14.72
CA ARG A 109 9.08 11.50 -15.67
C ARG A 109 10.57 11.62 -16.04
N GLY A 110 11.29 10.52 -16.02
CA GLY A 110 12.75 10.47 -16.25
C GLY A 110 13.58 10.53 -14.97
N ALA A 111 13.02 10.91 -13.83
CA ALA A 111 13.74 10.92 -12.56
C ALA A 111 14.31 9.53 -12.23
N ALA A 112 15.49 9.51 -11.62
CA ALA A 112 16.11 8.31 -11.09
C ALA A 112 15.85 8.27 -9.57
N LEU A 113 15.15 7.23 -9.12
CA LEU A 113 14.75 7.05 -7.73
C LEU A 113 15.53 5.92 -7.08
N ASP A 114 15.99 6.17 -5.87
CA ASP A 114 16.62 5.19 -4.98
C ASP A 114 15.66 4.89 -3.84
N PHE A 115 15.23 3.65 -3.72
CA PHE A 115 14.31 3.16 -2.70
C PHE A 115 15.09 2.43 -1.59
N GLU A 116 14.67 2.63 -0.35
CA GLU A 116 15.07 1.82 0.79
C GLU A 116 13.84 1.44 1.61
N THR A 117 13.72 0.16 1.95
CA THR A 117 12.65 -0.35 2.84
C THR A 117 13.26 -1.11 4.01
N ARG A 118 12.79 -0.83 5.21
CA ARG A 118 13.21 -1.51 6.44
C ARG A 118 12.03 -1.87 7.33
N VAL A 119 12.22 -2.85 8.19
CA VAL A 119 11.29 -3.08 9.31
C VAL A 119 11.46 -1.93 10.30
N ALA A 120 10.39 -1.22 10.58
CA ALA A 120 10.41 -0.04 11.45
C ALA A 120 9.86 -0.31 12.85
N ALA A 121 8.80 -1.12 12.96
CA ALA A 121 8.20 -1.46 14.25
C ALA A 121 7.47 -2.80 14.19
N ARG A 122 7.36 -3.45 15.35
CA ARG A 122 6.47 -4.57 15.63
C ARG A 122 5.63 -4.22 16.85
N ARG A 123 4.35 -4.50 16.80
CA ARG A 123 3.44 -4.31 17.94
C ARG A 123 2.51 -5.51 18.07
N VAL A 124 2.45 -6.09 19.24
CA VAL A 124 1.43 -7.09 19.58
C VAL A 124 0.16 -6.33 19.95
N VAL A 125 -0.94 -6.65 19.29
CA VAL A 125 -2.26 -6.10 19.56
C VAL A 125 -3.20 -7.22 20.03
N GLU A 126 -4.37 -6.88 20.55
CA GLU A 126 -5.30 -7.83 21.17
C GLU A 126 -5.54 -9.12 20.33
N LYS A 127 -5.67 -9.00 19.03
CA LYS A 127 -6.02 -10.10 18.11
C LYS A 127 -4.95 -10.45 17.09
N GLY A 128 -3.73 -9.92 17.25
CA GLY A 128 -2.66 -10.16 16.27
C GLY A 128 -1.36 -9.43 16.53
N THR A 129 -0.59 -9.29 15.46
CA THR A 129 0.64 -8.51 15.46
C THR A 129 0.63 -7.56 14.26
N GLU A 130 1.01 -6.32 14.49
CA GLU A 130 1.25 -5.32 13.47
C GLU A 130 2.76 -5.19 13.21
N ILE A 131 3.13 -5.14 11.94
CA ILE A 131 4.48 -4.87 11.47
C ILE A 131 4.44 -3.63 10.59
N ASP A 132 5.24 -2.62 10.94
CA ASP A 132 5.44 -1.45 10.10
C ASP A 132 6.68 -1.65 9.23
N LEU A 133 6.50 -1.48 7.93
CA LEU A 133 7.58 -1.31 6.98
C LEU A 133 7.68 0.17 6.60
N HIS A 134 8.84 0.76 6.84
CA HIS A 134 9.14 2.12 6.43
C HIS A 134 9.96 2.11 5.16
N THR A 135 9.49 2.87 4.17
CA THR A 135 10.17 3.02 2.88
C THR A 135 10.50 4.48 2.66
N THR A 136 11.74 4.79 2.28
CA THR A 136 12.18 6.10 1.83
C THR A 136 12.55 6.07 0.36
N VAL A 137 12.38 7.20 -0.32
CA VAL A 137 12.78 7.39 -1.72
C VAL A 137 13.61 8.66 -1.84
N HIS A 138 14.75 8.52 -2.48
CA HIS A 138 15.68 9.61 -2.72
C HIS A 138 15.88 9.82 -4.23
N THR A 139 16.15 11.06 -4.63
CA THR A 139 16.66 11.41 -5.95
C THR A 139 17.84 12.36 -5.80
N ALA A 140 18.95 12.06 -6.46
CA ALA A 140 20.22 12.81 -6.32
C ALA A 140 20.68 13.02 -4.87
N GLY A 141 20.33 12.09 -3.97
CA GLY A 141 20.67 12.16 -2.54
C GLY A 141 19.62 12.84 -1.64
N ASP A 142 18.69 13.59 -2.21
CA ASP A 142 17.61 14.27 -1.47
C ASP A 142 16.45 13.33 -1.20
N LEU A 143 15.92 13.35 0.03
CA LEU A 143 14.67 12.68 0.39
C LEU A 143 13.50 13.37 -0.32
N VAL A 144 12.79 12.63 -1.15
CA VAL A 144 11.63 13.15 -1.89
C VAL A 144 10.31 12.54 -1.43
N TRP A 145 10.36 11.32 -0.90
CA TRP A 145 9.17 10.61 -0.45
C TRP A 145 9.50 9.63 0.69
N GLU A 146 8.56 9.45 1.59
CA GLU A 146 8.59 8.38 2.57
C GLU A 146 7.19 7.81 2.83
N GLY A 147 7.15 6.56 3.30
CA GLY A 147 5.89 5.92 3.64
C GLY A 147 6.04 4.81 4.65
N THR A 148 5.06 4.69 5.53
CA THR A 148 4.93 3.59 6.48
C THR A 148 3.72 2.75 6.12
N ASN A 149 3.96 1.46 5.88
CA ASN A 149 2.92 0.47 5.58
C ASN A 149 2.78 -0.49 6.74
N THR A 150 1.58 -0.60 7.31
CA THR A 150 1.30 -1.53 8.39
C THR A 150 0.69 -2.81 7.84
N PHE A 151 1.34 -3.93 8.11
CA PHE A 151 0.85 -5.28 7.86
C PHE A 151 0.38 -5.91 9.15
N TYR A 152 -0.82 -6.48 9.12
CA TYR A 152 -1.45 -7.15 10.25
C TYR A 152 -1.43 -8.66 10.07
N TYR A 153 -1.03 -9.36 11.10
CA TYR A 153 -1.03 -10.81 11.20
C TYR A 153 -1.98 -11.23 12.32
N ARG A 154 -3.05 -11.92 11.97
CA ARG A 154 -4.03 -12.43 12.93
C ARG A 154 -3.45 -13.57 13.75
N GLY A 155 -3.73 -13.63 15.05
CA GLY A 155 -3.33 -14.69 15.96
C GLY A 155 -2.97 -14.17 17.34
N ARG A 156 -2.58 -15.05 18.24
CA ARG A 156 -2.09 -14.71 19.58
C ARG A 156 -0.57 -14.78 19.58
N HIS A 157 0.08 -13.63 19.65
CA HIS A 157 1.54 -13.49 19.53
C HIS A 157 2.21 -12.94 20.78
N GLY A 158 1.53 -12.98 21.93
CA GLY A 158 2.01 -12.45 23.21
C GLY A 158 0.96 -11.55 23.89
N ALA A 159 1.39 -10.87 24.96
CA ALA A 159 0.57 -9.86 25.61
C ALA A 159 0.41 -8.63 24.72
N ALA A 160 -0.78 -8.06 24.66
CA ALA A 160 -1.04 -6.85 23.90
C ALA A 160 -0.31 -5.66 24.55
N GLY A 161 0.41 -4.92 23.73
CA GLY A 161 1.03 -3.65 24.09
C GLY A 161 0.17 -2.45 23.66
N GLU A 162 0.79 -1.29 23.59
CA GLU A 162 0.15 -0.08 23.14
C GLU A 162 -0.25 -0.13 21.65
N ALA A 163 -1.41 0.42 21.35
CA ALA A 163 -1.85 0.59 19.96
C ALA A 163 -0.94 1.58 19.22
N SER A 164 -0.83 1.39 17.91
CA SER A 164 -0.14 2.39 17.07
C SER A 164 -0.87 3.73 17.15
N PRO A 165 -0.17 4.86 17.32
CA PRO A 165 -0.76 6.19 17.23
C PRO A 165 -1.41 6.44 15.86
N LEU A 166 -0.97 5.68 14.83
CA LEU A 166 -1.52 5.72 13.48
C LEU A 166 -2.77 4.83 13.30
N ALA A 167 -3.25 4.14 14.35
CA ALA A 167 -4.40 3.23 14.26
C ALA A 167 -5.74 3.97 14.18
N ALA A 168 -5.82 5.18 14.74
CA ALA A 168 -7.04 5.97 14.78
C ALA A 168 -7.41 6.50 13.40
N ALA A 169 -8.46 5.94 12.79
CA ALA A 169 -9.02 6.46 11.55
C ALA A 169 -9.96 7.64 11.84
N PRO A 170 -10.01 8.67 10.99
CA PRO A 170 -11.03 9.70 11.09
C PRO A 170 -12.42 9.13 10.79
N ARG A 171 -13.46 9.87 11.10
CA ARG A 171 -14.81 9.57 10.62
C ARG A 171 -14.89 9.92 9.13
N GLY A 172 -15.64 9.14 8.37
CA GLY A 172 -15.83 9.32 6.92
C GLY A 172 -17.27 9.77 6.60
N ASP A 173 -17.81 10.71 7.35
CA ASP A 173 -19.23 11.09 7.33
C ASP A 173 -19.57 12.17 6.29
N GLY A 174 -18.63 12.52 5.40
CA GLY A 174 -18.80 13.54 4.37
C GLY A 174 -19.90 13.28 3.35
N ALA A 175 -20.22 14.29 2.53
CA ALA A 175 -21.19 14.16 1.44
C ALA A 175 -20.70 13.18 0.35
N GLN A 176 -21.61 12.50 -0.33
CA GLN A 176 -21.28 11.70 -1.50
C GLN A 176 -20.89 12.60 -2.67
N ILE A 177 -19.66 12.46 -3.17
CA ILE A 177 -19.10 13.28 -4.26
C ILE A 177 -18.96 12.50 -5.57
N ALA A 178 -18.89 11.17 -5.51
CA ALA A 178 -18.77 10.33 -6.71
C ALA A 178 -19.36 8.94 -6.50
N ARG A 179 -19.74 8.29 -7.61
CA ARG A 179 -20.17 6.89 -7.67
C ARG A 179 -19.69 6.28 -8.99
N TRP A 180 -19.17 5.04 -8.95
CA TRP A 180 -18.76 4.30 -10.15
C TRP A 180 -18.74 2.80 -9.90
N SER A 181 -18.65 2.01 -10.98
CA SER A 181 -18.39 0.57 -10.88
C SER A 181 -16.88 0.33 -10.86
N ALA A 182 -16.39 -0.41 -9.87
CA ALA A 182 -14.98 -0.77 -9.75
C ALA A 182 -14.53 -1.53 -11.02
N PRO A 183 -13.48 -1.09 -11.74
CA PRO A 183 -13.08 -1.68 -13.01
C PRO A 183 -12.80 -3.19 -12.92
N THR A 184 -13.24 -3.97 -13.91
CA THR A 184 -13.04 -5.43 -13.97
C THR A 184 -11.73 -5.85 -14.63
N HIS A 185 -11.05 -4.91 -15.30
CA HIS A 185 -9.84 -5.14 -16.08
C HIS A 185 -8.56 -4.70 -15.34
N GLY A 186 -7.40 -4.99 -15.92
CA GLY A 186 -6.10 -4.45 -15.44
C GLY A 186 -5.47 -5.23 -14.29
N ARG A 187 -6.03 -6.37 -13.84
CA ARG A 187 -5.54 -7.19 -12.72
C ARG A 187 -4.04 -7.48 -12.86
N LEU A 188 -3.65 -8.12 -13.96
CA LEU A 188 -2.25 -8.49 -14.23
C LEU A 188 -1.35 -7.27 -14.50
N ARG A 189 -1.87 -6.22 -15.14
CA ARG A 189 -1.10 -4.99 -15.40
C ARG A 189 -0.72 -4.33 -14.09
N PHE A 190 -1.66 -4.21 -13.14
CA PHE A 190 -1.37 -3.63 -11.82
C PHE A 190 -0.45 -4.53 -10.98
N GLY A 191 -0.64 -5.84 -11.02
CA GLY A 191 0.27 -6.82 -10.41
C GLY A 191 1.70 -6.73 -10.97
N ARG A 192 1.86 -6.50 -12.29
CA ARG A 192 3.17 -6.29 -12.91
C ARG A 192 3.86 -5.01 -12.39
N LEU A 193 3.09 -3.96 -12.17
CA LEU A 193 3.58 -2.69 -11.68
C LEU A 193 4.11 -2.81 -10.25
N THR A 194 3.31 -3.34 -9.35
CA THR A 194 3.65 -3.49 -7.92
C THR A 194 4.53 -4.70 -7.61
N GLY A 195 4.54 -5.70 -8.49
CA GLY A 195 5.08 -7.02 -8.20
C GLY A 195 4.15 -7.91 -7.36
N ASP A 196 2.97 -7.43 -7.02
CA ASP A 196 1.98 -8.17 -6.24
C ASP A 196 1.12 -9.05 -7.14
N TYR A 197 1.55 -10.30 -7.28
CA TYR A 197 0.81 -11.33 -7.98
C TYR A 197 0.05 -12.27 -7.03
N ASN A 198 -0.31 -11.78 -5.83
CA ASN A 198 -1.12 -12.57 -4.92
C ASN A 198 -2.45 -12.97 -5.60
N GLY A 199 -2.73 -14.26 -5.59
CA GLY A 199 -3.92 -14.82 -6.25
C GLY A 199 -5.25 -14.23 -5.78
N ILE A 200 -5.30 -13.63 -4.58
CA ILE A 200 -6.50 -12.94 -4.08
C ILE A 200 -6.91 -11.74 -4.94
N HIS A 201 -5.96 -11.15 -5.69
CA HIS A 201 -6.22 -10.06 -6.62
C HIS A 201 -6.47 -10.52 -8.05
N LEU A 202 -6.14 -11.78 -8.38
CA LEU A 202 -6.11 -12.28 -9.75
C LEU A 202 -7.21 -13.28 -10.07
N SER A 203 -7.59 -14.13 -9.11
CA SER A 203 -8.47 -15.29 -9.31
C SER A 203 -9.56 -15.36 -8.26
N ASP A 204 -10.81 -15.38 -8.70
CA ASP A 204 -11.98 -15.52 -7.81
C ASP A 204 -11.94 -16.86 -7.04
N TRP A 205 -11.55 -17.95 -7.73
CA TRP A 205 -11.42 -19.25 -7.09
C TRP A 205 -10.38 -19.24 -5.98
N TYR A 206 -9.21 -18.65 -6.24
CA TYR A 206 -8.15 -18.54 -5.23
C TYR A 206 -8.59 -17.67 -4.05
N ALA A 207 -9.17 -16.50 -4.30
CA ALA A 207 -9.64 -15.59 -3.26
C ALA A 207 -10.68 -16.24 -2.33
N ARG A 208 -11.61 -17.05 -2.88
CA ARG A 208 -12.61 -17.79 -2.09
C ARG A 208 -11.98 -18.78 -1.12
N ARG A 209 -10.84 -19.38 -1.43
CA ARG A 209 -10.11 -20.28 -0.51
C ARG A 209 -9.57 -19.56 0.73
N PHE A 210 -9.42 -18.23 0.65
CA PHE A 210 -9.00 -17.38 1.76
C PHE A 210 -10.16 -16.64 2.43
N GLY A 211 -11.42 -17.06 2.16
CA GLY A 211 -12.62 -16.50 2.80
C GLY A 211 -13.17 -15.22 2.17
N PHE A 212 -12.65 -14.78 1.02
CA PHE A 212 -13.19 -13.66 0.28
C PHE A 212 -14.32 -14.09 -0.67
N ARG A 213 -15.22 -13.18 -1.03
CA ARG A 213 -16.30 -13.48 -1.99
C ARG A 213 -15.81 -13.72 -3.42
N GLY A 214 -14.65 -13.14 -3.77
CA GLY A 214 -14.00 -13.22 -5.07
C GLY A 214 -12.71 -12.40 -5.07
N ALA A 215 -12.06 -12.29 -6.22
CA ALA A 215 -10.88 -11.44 -6.36
C ALA A 215 -11.27 -9.96 -6.20
N PHE A 216 -10.37 -9.19 -5.63
CA PHE A 216 -10.57 -7.78 -5.36
C PHE A 216 -9.36 -6.95 -5.81
N GLN A 217 -9.57 -5.66 -5.99
CA GLN A 217 -8.54 -4.76 -6.47
C GLN A 217 -7.40 -4.57 -5.47
N HIS A 218 -6.22 -4.29 -5.96
CA HIS A 218 -5.10 -3.85 -5.12
C HIS A 218 -5.45 -2.52 -4.43
N PRO A 219 -5.24 -2.38 -3.12
CA PRO A 219 -5.61 -1.17 -2.39
C PRO A 219 -5.02 0.10 -2.98
N GLN A 220 -3.77 0.06 -3.46
CA GLN A 220 -3.11 1.21 -4.08
C GLN A 220 -3.83 1.70 -5.33
N ARG A 221 -4.41 0.79 -6.13
CA ARG A 221 -5.23 1.15 -7.28
C ARG A 221 -6.50 1.87 -6.86
N VAL A 222 -7.20 1.30 -5.88
CA VAL A 222 -8.45 1.86 -5.36
C VAL A 222 -8.23 3.25 -4.75
N ILE A 223 -7.15 3.42 -3.98
CA ILE A 223 -6.76 4.74 -3.44
C ILE A 223 -6.54 5.74 -4.58
N GLY A 224 -5.86 5.33 -5.66
CA GLY A 224 -5.69 6.19 -6.84
C GLY A 224 -7.00 6.59 -7.48
N GLU A 225 -7.93 5.65 -7.64
CA GLU A 225 -9.28 5.92 -8.16
C GLU A 225 -10.07 6.89 -7.27
N CYS A 226 -9.86 6.85 -5.93
CA CYS A 226 -10.42 7.82 -5.00
C CYS A 226 -9.78 9.19 -5.20
N LEU A 227 -8.44 9.29 -5.15
CA LEU A 227 -7.72 10.55 -5.31
C LEU A 227 -8.07 11.26 -6.61
N ALA A 228 -8.19 10.51 -7.73
CA ALA A 228 -8.56 11.06 -9.03
C ALA A 228 -9.96 11.70 -9.06
N ARG A 229 -10.79 11.47 -8.05
CA ARG A 229 -12.16 12.02 -7.93
C ARG A 229 -12.32 13.04 -6.82
N LEU A 230 -11.28 13.20 -5.98
CA LEU A 230 -11.26 14.28 -5.02
C LEU A 230 -11.04 15.62 -5.75
N PRO A 231 -11.61 16.72 -5.24
CA PRO A 231 -11.31 18.04 -5.78
C PRO A 231 -9.81 18.31 -5.75
N CYS A 232 -9.24 18.60 -6.92
CA CYS A 232 -7.84 18.95 -7.04
C CYS A 232 -7.66 20.43 -6.77
N ARG A 233 -7.12 20.78 -5.61
CA ARG A 233 -6.69 22.14 -5.28
C ARG A 233 -5.20 22.30 -5.61
N SER A 234 -4.73 23.53 -5.61
CA SER A 234 -3.29 23.84 -5.67
C SER A 234 -2.52 23.00 -4.64
N VAL A 235 -1.48 22.34 -5.08
CA VAL A 235 -0.74 21.40 -4.24
C VAL A 235 0.40 22.15 -3.55
N ALA A 236 0.26 22.46 -2.28
CA ALA A 236 1.40 22.81 -1.44
C ALA A 236 2.08 21.52 -0.95
N LEU A 237 3.39 21.58 -0.81
CA LEU A 237 4.21 20.49 -0.28
C LEU A 237 4.60 20.81 1.17
N PRO A 238 4.80 19.78 1.98
CA PRO A 238 4.67 18.35 1.67
C PRO A 238 3.21 17.89 1.56
N LEU A 239 2.97 16.89 0.68
CA LEU A 239 1.68 16.21 0.57
C LEU A 239 1.66 14.98 1.46
N ARG A 240 0.56 14.77 2.16
CA ARG A 240 0.34 13.60 3.00
C ARG A 240 -0.91 12.84 2.61
N LEU A 241 -0.83 11.52 2.59
CA LEU A 241 -1.95 10.62 2.48
C LEU A 241 -1.88 9.57 3.58
N ASP A 242 -2.89 9.58 4.44
CA ASP A 242 -3.14 8.49 5.39
C ASP A 242 -4.31 7.66 4.87
N ALA A 243 -4.19 6.34 4.83
CA ALA A 243 -5.26 5.45 4.40
C ALA A 243 -5.40 4.25 5.33
N TRP A 244 -6.64 3.97 5.73
CA TRP A 244 -7.04 2.81 6.55
C TRP A 244 -7.85 1.85 5.69
N LEU A 245 -7.33 0.65 5.49
CA LEU A 245 -7.92 -0.40 4.68
C LEU A 245 -8.80 -1.27 5.56
N LYS A 246 -10.11 -1.15 5.43
CA LYS A 246 -11.10 -1.81 6.29
C LYS A 246 -11.76 -3.01 5.61
N GLY A 247 -11.74 -3.06 4.27
CA GLY A 247 -12.36 -4.15 3.52
C GLY A 247 -11.93 -4.19 2.06
N PRO A 248 -12.21 -5.30 1.36
CA PRO A 248 -11.88 -5.46 -0.05
C PRO A 248 -12.86 -4.68 -0.95
N VAL A 249 -12.34 -4.15 -2.05
CA VAL A 249 -13.14 -3.61 -3.16
C VAL A 249 -13.13 -4.61 -4.30
N TYR A 250 -14.24 -5.33 -4.46
CA TYR A 250 -14.35 -6.38 -5.48
C TYR A 250 -14.44 -5.80 -6.89
N TYR A 251 -13.92 -6.52 -7.86
CA TYR A 251 -14.06 -6.16 -9.27
C TYR A 251 -15.53 -6.13 -9.67
N GLY A 252 -15.96 -5.05 -10.33
CA GLY A 252 -17.34 -4.84 -10.76
C GLY A 252 -18.31 -4.39 -9.65
N ALA A 253 -17.83 -4.21 -8.41
CA ALA A 253 -18.69 -3.71 -7.34
C ALA A 253 -19.06 -2.24 -7.57
N GLU A 254 -20.28 -1.86 -7.19
CA GLU A 254 -20.66 -0.45 -7.11
C GLU A 254 -19.98 0.21 -5.91
N VAL A 255 -19.31 1.32 -6.15
CA VAL A 255 -18.62 2.07 -5.11
C VAL A 255 -19.09 3.52 -5.07
N SER A 256 -19.17 4.06 -3.87
CA SER A 256 -19.48 5.46 -3.63
C SER A 256 -18.41 6.11 -2.76
N LEU A 257 -17.94 7.27 -3.19
CA LEU A 257 -16.95 8.07 -2.48
C LEU A 257 -17.66 9.20 -1.76
N ARG A 258 -17.45 9.28 -0.46
CA ARG A 258 -17.87 10.41 0.37
C ARG A 258 -16.62 11.20 0.73
N ALA A 259 -16.76 12.53 0.81
CA ALA A 259 -15.66 13.38 1.24
C ALA A 259 -16.17 14.59 2.01
N GLU A 260 -15.34 15.02 2.94
CA GLU A 260 -15.48 16.26 3.69
C GLU A 260 -14.19 17.07 3.52
N GLU A 261 -14.33 18.31 3.14
CA GLU A 261 -13.20 19.21 2.90
C GLU A 261 -13.09 20.22 4.03
N SER A 262 -11.88 20.41 4.53
CA SER A 262 -11.45 21.55 5.33
C SER A 262 -10.30 22.27 4.62
N PRO A 263 -9.83 23.43 5.08
CA PRO A 263 -8.85 24.24 4.34
C PRO A 263 -7.63 23.46 3.84
N ASP A 264 -7.06 22.59 4.68
CA ASP A 264 -5.80 21.89 4.39
C ASP A 264 -5.95 20.36 4.33
N ILE A 265 -7.15 19.83 4.61
CA ILE A 265 -7.41 18.40 4.77
C ILE A 265 -8.68 18.01 4.03
N THR A 266 -8.61 16.98 3.22
CA THR A 266 -9.77 16.26 2.70
C THR A 266 -9.83 14.90 3.34
N THR A 267 -10.87 14.62 4.12
CA THR A 267 -11.18 13.30 4.64
C THR A 267 -12.15 12.62 3.67
N PHE A 268 -11.89 11.36 3.31
CA PHE A 268 -12.76 10.62 2.41
C PHE A 268 -13.01 9.19 2.88
N ALA A 269 -14.14 8.64 2.48
CA ALA A 269 -14.54 7.26 2.73
C ALA A 269 -15.11 6.61 1.48
N LEU A 270 -14.62 5.42 1.14
CA LEU A 270 -15.11 4.62 0.03
C LEU A 270 -16.01 3.51 0.55
N HIS A 271 -17.25 3.49 0.11
CA HIS A 271 -18.26 2.48 0.44
C HIS A 271 -18.48 1.54 -0.75
N VAL A 272 -18.76 0.27 -0.48
CA VAL A 272 -18.93 -0.77 -1.50
C VAL A 272 -20.33 -1.35 -1.41
N ASN A 273 -21.05 -1.39 -2.54
CA ASN A 273 -22.40 -1.97 -2.67
C ASN A 273 -23.40 -1.43 -1.62
N GLY A 274 -23.27 -0.16 -1.23
CA GLY A 274 -24.16 0.45 -0.25
C GLY A 274 -23.91 0.04 1.21
N ASP A 275 -22.82 -0.69 1.51
CA ASP A 275 -22.45 -0.99 2.88
C ASP A 275 -22.16 0.31 3.65
N GLU A 276 -22.75 0.44 4.84
CA GLU A 276 -22.50 1.61 5.71
C GLU A 276 -21.06 1.65 6.23
N ARG A 277 -20.39 0.49 6.30
CA ARG A 277 -18.99 0.40 6.69
C ARG A 277 -18.09 0.70 5.50
N PRO A 278 -17.25 1.74 5.57
CA PRO A 278 -16.35 2.04 4.48
C PRO A 278 -15.30 0.93 4.29
N ALA A 279 -14.99 0.60 3.04
CA ALA A 279 -13.89 -0.29 2.70
C ALA A 279 -12.52 0.40 2.84
N ILE A 280 -12.48 1.70 2.57
CA ILE A 280 -11.29 2.55 2.75
C ILE A 280 -11.72 3.86 3.40
N ILE A 281 -10.95 4.31 4.39
CA ILE A 281 -11.00 5.68 4.89
C ILE A 281 -9.66 6.32 4.56
N GLY A 282 -9.66 7.55 4.08
CA GLY A 282 -8.45 8.27 3.78
C GLY A 282 -8.48 9.70 4.29
N ARG A 283 -7.31 10.23 4.56
CA ARG A 283 -7.07 11.64 4.83
C ARG A 283 -5.95 12.12 3.93
N TYR A 284 -6.27 13.06 3.08
CA TYR A 284 -5.34 13.70 2.16
C TYR A 284 -5.14 15.14 2.61
N SER A 285 -3.93 15.52 2.91
CA SER A 285 -3.61 16.83 3.45
C SER A 285 -2.38 17.44 2.78
N GLN A 286 -2.38 18.75 2.74
CA GLN A 286 -1.18 19.57 2.59
C GLN A 286 -0.65 19.80 4.01
N CYS A 287 0.64 19.55 4.25
CA CYS A 287 1.26 19.74 5.58
C CYS A 287 1.92 21.11 5.68
#